data_24dc4e09e631c23aff54f98dc6aa113c
#
_entry.id   24dc4e09e631c23aff54f98dc6aa113c
#
_cell.length_a   1.000
_cell.length_b   1.000
_cell.length_c   1.000
_cell.angle_alpha   90.00
_cell.angle_beta   90.00
_cell.angle_gamma   90.00
#
_symmetry.space_group_name_H-M   'P 1'
#
loop_
_entity.id
_entity.type
_entity.pdbx_description
1 polymer ?
#
loop_
_entity_poly.entity_id
_entity_poly.type
_entity_poly.pdbx_seq_one_letter_code
_entity_poly.pdbx_strand_id
1 'polypeptide(L)'
;LFYPTAIGSEPILNCDSMKHWRNVMKGHAAANIIPVIAANRYGLEEVTPCDANGNQSSSLEFYGSGFITDATGELLCESGRKGDDILLQEFDLDEIAAMRLEWGLFRDRRPECYEKILK
;
A
#
# COMPACT_ATOMS: atom_id res chain seq x y z
N LEU A 1 1.22 -7.24 7.10
CA LEU A 1 2.05 -6.08 6.72
C LEU A 1 1.28 -4.80 6.94
N PHE A 2 1.91 -3.80 7.56
CA PHE A 2 1.31 -2.48 7.78
C PHE A 2 2.00 -1.45 6.90
N TYR A 3 1.20 -0.70 6.15
CA TYR A 3 1.67 0.39 5.29
C TYR A 3 0.99 1.70 5.71
N PRO A 4 1.61 2.48 6.61
CA PRO A 4 1.20 3.86 6.81
C PRO A 4 1.67 4.69 5.62
N THR A 5 0.73 5.25 4.85
CA THR A 5 1.04 5.95 3.60
C THR A 5 0.50 7.38 3.58
N ALA A 6 1.14 8.20 2.78
CA ALA A 6 0.69 9.51 2.37
C ALA A 6 0.85 9.59 0.84
N ILE A 7 -0.02 8.89 0.14
CA ILE A 7 -0.01 8.80 -1.33
C ILE A 7 -1.24 9.45 -1.93
N GLY A 8 -1.05 10.16 -3.00
CA GLY A 8 -2.08 10.90 -3.70
C GLY A 8 -1.78 11.04 -5.18
N SER A 9 -2.60 11.81 -5.85
CA SER A 9 -2.45 12.16 -7.26
C SER A 9 -1.97 13.60 -7.39
N GLU A 10 -0.88 13.80 -8.12
CA GLU A 10 -0.42 15.12 -8.47
C GLU A 10 -1.35 15.70 -9.55
N PRO A 11 -2.01 16.85 -9.30
CA PRO A 11 -2.94 17.42 -10.27
C PRO A 11 -2.32 17.70 -11.65
N ILE A 12 -1.04 18.02 -11.68
CA ILE A 12 -0.29 18.28 -12.92
C ILE A 12 -0.19 17.05 -13.83
N LEU A 13 -0.22 15.86 -13.27
CA LEU A 13 -0.14 14.63 -14.04
C LEU A 13 -1.49 14.16 -14.57
N ASN A 14 -2.58 14.78 -14.12
CA ASN A 14 -3.97 14.44 -14.48
C ASN A 14 -4.22 12.93 -14.45
N CYS A 15 -3.73 12.26 -13.40
CA CYS A 15 -3.74 10.82 -13.26
C CYS A 15 -4.25 10.43 -11.87
N ASP A 16 -5.22 9.54 -11.80
CA ASP A 16 -5.65 8.89 -10.55
C ASP A 16 -4.90 7.57 -10.37
N SER A 17 -3.85 7.59 -9.56
CA SER A 17 -2.99 6.43 -9.31
C SER A 17 -3.51 5.45 -8.26
N MET A 18 -4.68 5.70 -7.64
CA MET A 18 -5.19 4.90 -6.53
C MET A 18 -5.31 3.41 -6.88
N LYS A 19 -5.87 3.09 -8.04
CA LYS A 19 -6.01 1.69 -8.47
C LYS A 19 -4.65 1.00 -8.67
N HIS A 20 -3.69 1.74 -9.22
CA HIS A 20 -2.33 1.22 -9.41
C HIS A 20 -1.68 0.91 -8.04
N TRP A 21 -1.69 1.87 -7.13
CA TRP A 21 -1.17 1.70 -5.76
C TRP A 21 -1.82 0.50 -5.06
N ARG A 22 -3.15 0.41 -5.06
CA ARG A 22 -3.88 -0.70 -4.44
C ARG A 22 -3.49 -2.05 -5.04
N ASN A 23 -3.38 -2.15 -6.36
CA ASN A 23 -3.01 -3.40 -7.02
C ASN A 23 -1.59 -3.85 -6.62
N VAL A 24 -0.64 -2.93 -6.49
CA VAL A 24 0.71 -3.24 -6.00
C VAL A 24 0.65 -3.78 -4.58
N MET A 25 -0.09 -3.13 -3.68
CA MET A 25 -0.23 -3.57 -2.29
C MET A 25 -0.92 -4.94 -2.18
N LYS A 26 -1.98 -5.18 -2.95
CA LYS A 26 -2.63 -6.50 -3.07
C LYS A 26 -1.64 -7.56 -3.57
N GLY A 27 -0.81 -7.21 -4.53
CA GLY A 27 0.26 -8.09 -5.01
C GLY A 27 1.26 -8.45 -3.92
N HIS A 28 1.61 -7.52 -3.03
CA HIS A 28 2.47 -7.80 -1.88
C HIS A 28 1.81 -8.76 -0.89
N ALA A 29 0.49 -8.64 -0.64
CA ALA A 29 -0.24 -9.59 0.18
C ALA A 29 -0.16 -11.00 -0.41
N ALA A 30 -0.58 -11.16 -1.67
CA ALA A 30 -0.60 -12.44 -2.37
C ALA A 30 0.78 -13.08 -2.50
N ALA A 31 1.81 -12.30 -2.89
CA ALA A 31 3.16 -12.80 -3.09
C ALA A 31 3.85 -13.26 -1.78
N ASN A 32 3.40 -12.77 -0.64
CA ASN A 32 3.96 -13.11 0.67
C ASN A 32 3.04 -13.96 1.53
N ILE A 33 1.83 -14.24 1.08
CA ILE A 33 0.76 -14.92 1.84
C ILE A 33 0.63 -14.31 3.23
N ILE A 34 0.33 -13.02 3.25
CA ILE A 34 0.17 -12.26 4.49
C ILE A 34 -0.81 -11.09 4.28
N PRO A 35 -1.72 -10.83 5.21
CA PRO A 35 -2.60 -9.68 5.11
C PRO A 35 -1.85 -8.36 4.98
N VAL A 36 -2.40 -7.43 4.20
CA VAL A 36 -1.92 -6.06 4.09
C VAL A 36 -2.96 -5.12 4.67
N ILE A 37 -2.50 -4.27 5.58
CA ILE A 37 -3.26 -3.20 6.18
C ILE A 37 -2.63 -1.88 5.74
N ALA A 38 -3.31 -1.16 4.86
CA ALA A 38 -2.84 0.11 4.31
C ALA A 38 -3.71 1.26 4.79
N ALA A 39 -3.12 2.13 5.59
CA ALA A 39 -3.71 3.42 5.95
C ALA A 39 -3.20 4.50 5.03
N ASN A 40 -4.05 5.46 4.65
CA ASN A 40 -3.64 6.57 3.80
C ASN A 40 -4.27 7.89 4.25
N ARG A 41 -3.59 8.99 3.95
CA ARG A 41 -4.13 10.35 4.12
C ARG A 41 -5.22 10.62 3.09
N TYR A 42 -6.05 11.64 3.39
CA TYR A 42 -6.97 12.22 2.43
C TYR A 42 -6.88 13.75 2.45
N GLY A 43 -7.34 14.38 1.39
CA GLY A 43 -7.44 15.84 1.25
C GLY A 43 -6.35 16.46 0.39
N LEU A 44 -6.56 17.72 0.04
CA LEU A 44 -5.65 18.52 -0.75
C LEU A 44 -4.60 19.18 0.15
N GLU A 45 -3.35 19.09 -0.24
CA GLU A 45 -2.24 19.82 0.37
C GLU A 45 -1.59 20.70 -0.69
N GLU A 46 -1.51 22.00 -0.39
CA GLU A 46 -0.91 22.99 -1.27
C GLU A 46 0.36 23.56 -0.63
N VAL A 47 1.42 23.58 -1.40
CA VAL A 47 2.70 24.20 -1.01
C VAL A 47 2.74 25.61 -1.55
N THR A 48 2.70 26.59 -0.64
CA THR A 48 2.81 28.01 -1.01
C THR A 48 4.27 28.36 -1.30
N PRO A 49 4.54 29.07 -2.41
CA PRO A 49 5.88 29.54 -2.73
C PRO A 49 6.46 30.41 -1.60
N CYS A 50 7.70 30.13 -1.21
CA CYS A 50 8.48 30.95 -0.28
C CYS A 50 9.98 30.74 -0.54
N ASP A 51 10.83 31.61 -0.01
CA ASP A 51 12.29 31.50 -0.20
C ASP A 51 12.87 30.19 0.32
N ALA A 52 12.30 29.66 1.40
CA ALA A 52 12.76 28.40 2.02
C ALA A 52 12.55 27.18 1.13
N ASN A 53 11.59 27.20 0.21
CA ASN A 53 11.32 26.14 -0.74
C ASN A 53 11.72 26.47 -2.19
N GLY A 54 12.55 27.51 -2.38
CA GLY A 54 12.99 27.96 -3.70
C GLY A 54 11.86 28.55 -4.55
N ASN A 55 10.84 29.12 -3.94
CA ASN A 55 9.64 29.69 -4.59
C ASN A 55 8.87 28.66 -5.44
N GLN A 56 8.92 27.38 -5.09
CA GLN A 56 8.17 26.34 -5.74
C GLN A 56 6.72 26.30 -5.25
N SER A 57 5.79 26.11 -6.18
CA SER A 57 4.41 25.77 -5.87
C SER A 57 4.13 24.34 -6.31
N SER A 58 3.42 23.61 -5.48
CA SER A 58 2.92 22.27 -5.82
C SER A 58 1.62 22.00 -5.08
N SER A 59 0.86 21.06 -5.56
CA SER A 59 -0.29 20.54 -4.82
C SER A 59 -0.36 19.03 -4.98
N LEU A 60 -0.86 18.36 -3.93
CA LEU A 60 -1.06 16.93 -3.92
C LEU A 60 -2.43 16.62 -3.31
N GLU A 61 -3.27 15.93 -4.05
CA GLU A 61 -4.54 15.44 -3.52
C GLU A 61 -4.36 14.00 -3.03
N PHE A 62 -4.34 13.84 -1.71
CA PHE A 62 -4.34 12.53 -1.06
C PHE A 62 -5.73 11.92 -1.19
N TYR A 63 -5.81 10.70 -1.72
CA TYR A 63 -7.09 10.11 -2.09
C TYR A 63 -7.67 9.14 -1.06
N GLY A 64 -7.19 9.16 0.20
CA GLY A 64 -7.69 8.24 1.22
C GLY A 64 -7.61 6.78 0.75
N SER A 65 -8.75 6.13 0.71
CA SER A 65 -8.88 4.77 0.16
C SER A 65 -8.01 3.74 0.89
N GLY A 66 -7.82 3.89 2.20
CA GLY A 66 -7.19 2.87 3.04
C GLY A 66 -7.95 1.55 2.95
N PHE A 67 -7.27 0.43 3.17
CA PHE A 67 -7.90 -0.88 2.99
C PHE A 67 -7.18 -1.99 3.76
N ILE A 68 -7.88 -3.11 3.91
CA ILE A 68 -7.34 -4.36 4.47
C ILE A 68 -7.58 -5.48 3.46
N THR A 69 -6.55 -6.28 3.22
CA THR A 69 -6.65 -7.52 2.43
C THR A 69 -6.46 -8.74 3.30
N ASP A 70 -6.93 -9.89 2.82
CA ASP A 70 -6.51 -11.17 3.35
C ASP A 70 -5.09 -11.57 2.88
N ALA A 71 -4.67 -12.78 3.24
CA ALA A 71 -3.36 -13.32 2.88
C ALA A 71 -3.21 -13.65 1.38
N THR A 72 -4.30 -13.72 0.64
CA THR A 72 -4.31 -13.99 -0.81
C THR A 72 -4.36 -12.72 -1.65
N GLY A 73 -4.51 -11.56 -1.01
CA GLY A 73 -4.66 -10.26 -1.65
C GLY A 73 -6.11 -9.90 -1.99
N GLU A 74 -7.10 -10.68 -1.52
CA GLU A 74 -8.49 -10.28 -1.66
C GLU A 74 -8.83 -9.14 -0.70
N LEU A 75 -9.61 -8.18 -1.21
CA LEU A 75 -10.02 -7.01 -0.46
C LEU A 75 -11.11 -7.38 0.53
N LEU A 76 -10.86 -7.18 1.83
CA LEU A 76 -11.82 -7.46 2.90
C LEU A 76 -12.66 -6.24 3.25
N CYS A 77 -12.02 -5.09 3.36
CA CYS A 77 -12.69 -3.81 3.62
C CYS A 77 -11.85 -2.64 3.12
N GLU A 78 -12.52 -1.52 2.86
CA GLU A 78 -11.88 -0.29 2.40
C GLU A 78 -12.58 0.94 2.96
N SER A 79 -11.82 2.02 3.15
CA SER A 79 -12.34 3.34 3.51
C SER A 79 -12.67 4.17 2.26
N GLY A 80 -13.45 5.23 2.49
CA GLY A 80 -13.75 6.22 1.48
C GLY A 80 -12.52 7.04 1.06
N ARG A 81 -12.73 7.89 0.06
CA ARG A 81 -11.70 8.84 -0.40
C ARG A 81 -11.60 10.09 0.48
N LYS A 82 -12.59 10.34 1.32
CA LYS A 82 -12.69 11.55 2.14
C LYS A 82 -13.19 11.20 3.52
N GLY A 83 -12.74 11.96 4.50
CA GLY A 83 -13.13 11.78 5.89
C GLY A 83 -12.33 10.72 6.62
N ASP A 84 -12.35 10.79 7.94
CA ASP A 84 -11.74 9.79 8.81
C ASP A 84 -12.59 8.52 8.81
N ASP A 85 -11.93 7.38 8.87
CA ASP A 85 -12.59 6.08 8.92
C ASP A 85 -11.77 5.10 9.78
N ILE A 86 -12.45 4.10 10.33
CA ILE A 86 -11.86 3.04 11.14
C ILE A 86 -12.22 1.70 10.51
N LEU A 87 -11.23 1.00 10.00
CA LEU A 87 -11.38 -0.35 9.49
C LEU A 87 -10.98 -1.36 10.54
N LEU A 88 -11.81 -2.37 10.76
CA LEU A 88 -11.55 -3.47 11.69
C LEU A 88 -11.65 -4.79 10.95
N GLN A 89 -10.65 -5.64 11.18
CA GLN A 89 -10.62 -7.00 10.64
C GLN A 89 -9.91 -7.93 11.61
N GLU A 90 -10.51 -9.09 11.86
CA GLU A 90 -9.92 -10.16 12.64
C GLU A 90 -9.20 -11.15 11.72
N PHE A 91 -8.05 -11.67 12.18
CA PHE A 91 -7.25 -12.67 11.48
C PHE A 91 -6.83 -13.78 12.43
N ASP A 92 -6.96 -15.02 11.97
CA ASP A 92 -6.28 -16.15 12.59
C ASP A 92 -4.83 -16.21 12.07
N LEU A 93 -3.88 -15.85 12.93
CA LEU A 93 -2.47 -15.82 12.56
C LEU A 93 -1.85 -17.20 12.42
N ASP A 94 -2.37 -18.20 13.11
CA ASP A 94 -1.90 -19.58 13.05
C ASP A 94 -2.33 -20.21 11.71
N GLU A 95 -3.55 -19.95 11.26
CA GLU A 95 -4.03 -20.36 9.93
C GLU A 95 -3.20 -19.76 8.82
N ILE A 96 -2.88 -18.46 8.91
CA ILE A 96 -2.02 -17.77 7.93
C ILE A 96 -0.61 -18.37 7.94
N ALA A 97 -0.06 -18.66 9.12
CA ALA A 97 1.26 -19.27 9.23
C ALA A 97 1.27 -20.69 8.60
N ALA A 98 0.24 -21.48 8.82
CA ALA A 98 0.09 -22.80 8.22
C ALA A 98 0.03 -22.70 6.67
N MET A 99 -0.80 -21.83 6.14
CA MET A 99 -0.90 -21.58 4.69
C MET A 99 0.46 -21.19 4.07
N ARG A 100 1.22 -20.32 4.74
CA ARG A 100 2.56 -19.92 4.28
C ARG A 100 3.56 -21.08 4.22
N LEU A 101 3.48 -22.01 5.18
CA LEU A 101 4.31 -23.21 5.20
C LEU A 101 3.92 -24.19 4.07
N GLU A 102 2.62 -24.39 3.85
CA GLU A 102 2.12 -25.28 2.80
C GLU A 102 2.55 -24.82 1.40
N TRP A 103 2.41 -23.52 1.10
CA TRP A 103 2.80 -22.97 -0.19
C TRP A 103 4.31 -22.89 -0.42
N GLY A 104 5.11 -22.91 0.63
CA GLY A 104 6.56 -23.01 0.57
C GLY A 104 7.29 -21.84 -0.10
N LEU A 105 6.65 -20.69 -0.33
CA LEU A 105 7.20 -19.56 -1.09
C LEU A 105 8.58 -19.11 -0.59
N PHE A 106 8.79 -19.08 0.73
CA PHE A 106 10.05 -18.66 1.32
C PHE A 106 11.06 -19.82 1.40
N ARG A 107 10.59 -21.04 1.61
CA ARG A 107 11.43 -22.26 1.63
C ARG A 107 12.05 -22.50 0.27
N ASP A 108 11.29 -22.33 -0.79
CA ASP A 108 11.65 -22.74 -2.15
C ASP A 108 12.37 -21.63 -2.93
N ARG A 109 12.71 -20.51 -2.27
CA ARG A 109 13.52 -19.45 -2.87
C ARG A 109 14.89 -19.95 -3.29
N ARG A 110 15.41 -19.38 -4.36
CA ARG A 110 16.74 -19.69 -4.91
C ARG A 110 17.65 -18.45 -4.78
N PRO A 111 18.10 -18.09 -3.55
CA PRO A 111 18.92 -16.89 -3.34
C PRO A 111 20.19 -16.86 -4.21
N GLU A 112 20.77 -18.02 -4.50
CA GLU A 112 21.93 -18.18 -5.37
C GLU A 112 21.68 -17.68 -6.81
N CYS A 113 20.42 -17.59 -7.23
CA CYS A 113 20.07 -17.07 -8.57
C CYS A 113 19.97 -15.54 -8.62
N TYR A 114 20.01 -14.87 -7.46
CA TYR A 114 19.77 -13.42 -7.36
C TYR A 114 21.05 -12.57 -7.31
N GLU A 115 22.24 -13.17 -7.34
CA GLU A 115 23.51 -12.45 -7.22
C GLU A 115 23.67 -11.28 -8.22
N LYS A 116 23.12 -11.42 -9.43
CA LYS A 116 23.18 -10.36 -10.45
C LYS A 116 22.33 -9.13 -10.11
N ILE A 117 21.37 -9.27 -9.19
CA ILE A 117 20.48 -8.18 -8.75
C ILE A 117 21.09 -7.44 -7.57
N LEU A 118 22.04 -8.05 -6.87
CA LEU A 118 22.68 -7.51 -5.67
C LEU A 118 23.96 -6.70 -5.96
N LYS A 119 24.29 -6.51 -7.23
CA LYS A 119 25.44 -5.69 -7.69
C LYS A 119 24.94 -4.31 -8.19
#